data_0dab8e098f83267675c355177e86ca74
#
_entry.id   0dab8e098f83267675c355177e86ca74
#
_cell.length_a   1.000
_cell.length_b   1.000
_cell.length_c   1.000
_cell.angle_alpha   90.00
_cell.angle_beta   90.00
_cell.angle_gamma   90.00
#
_symmetry.space_group_name_H-M   'P 1'
#
loop_
_entity.id
_entity.type
_entity.pdbx_description
1 polymer ?
#
loop_
_entity_poly.entity_id
_entity_poly.type
_entity_poly.pdbx_seq_one_letter_code
_entity_poly.pdbx_strand_id
1 'polypeptide(L)'
;SGAGWVGLDNFAQLFGSRLGRNAIFNTLTYVAIVIPASVGLGLLVALGLHGLAGSLPRITNTLKAVYFLPVAATLVAMAVSWQMLLHPSLGLVNTWASALGWPAPLWLSDRDLVLYTLAVIGIWQTVGYNMVLFLAGLAAIQPSLYDAAEVDGATGGWSRFWLVTWPMLGPTTLFVLVVTAANAFRVFETVATLT
;
A
#
# COMPACT_ATOMS: atom_id res chain seq x y z
N SER A 1 -33.80 0.67 30.78
CA SER A 1 -32.66 1.14 29.98
C SER A 1 -33.18 2.03 28.85
N GLY A 2 -33.29 3.34 29.13
CA GLY A 2 -33.74 4.32 28.17
C GLY A 2 -32.62 4.63 27.14
N ALA A 3 -32.88 4.41 25.86
CA ALA A 3 -32.09 4.95 24.79
C ALA A 3 -32.32 6.48 24.74
N GLY A 4 -31.60 7.23 25.58
CA GLY A 4 -31.59 8.68 25.56
C GLY A 4 -30.61 9.19 24.50
N TRP A 5 -30.94 10.30 23.86
CA TRP A 5 -30.02 11.02 23.02
C TRP A 5 -28.82 11.50 23.84
N VAL A 6 -27.61 10.98 23.54
CA VAL A 6 -26.36 11.28 24.28
C VAL A 6 -25.51 12.38 23.62
N GLY A 7 -26.00 13.01 22.56
CA GLY A 7 -25.29 14.09 21.88
C GLY A 7 -23.86 13.74 21.47
N LEU A 8 -22.87 14.54 21.89
CA LEU A 8 -21.44 14.37 21.61
C LEU A 8 -20.66 13.63 22.72
N ASP A 9 -21.35 13.12 23.75
CA ASP A 9 -20.67 12.49 24.89
C ASP A 9 -19.82 11.28 24.51
N ASN A 10 -20.24 10.49 23.50
CA ASN A 10 -19.46 9.38 22.98
C ASN A 10 -18.13 9.86 22.36
N PHE A 11 -18.13 11.00 21.67
CA PHE A 11 -16.91 11.58 21.14
C PHE A 11 -16.01 12.14 22.25
N ALA A 12 -16.60 12.80 23.25
CA ALA A 12 -15.87 13.28 24.43
C ALA A 12 -15.20 12.13 25.17
N GLN A 13 -15.88 10.98 25.36
CA GLN A 13 -15.32 9.77 25.94
C GLN A 13 -14.21 9.18 25.09
N LEU A 14 -14.37 9.11 23.77
CA LEU A 14 -13.34 8.60 22.86
C LEU A 14 -12.05 9.43 22.96
N PHE A 15 -12.14 10.75 22.85
CA PHE A 15 -10.98 11.65 22.93
C PHE A 15 -10.41 11.76 24.36
N GLY A 16 -11.25 11.63 25.39
CA GLY A 16 -10.86 11.65 26.80
C GLY A 16 -10.14 10.36 27.24
N SER A 17 -10.48 9.23 26.63
CA SER A 17 -9.92 7.94 27.01
C SER A 17 -8.50 7.75 26.46
N ARG A 18 -7.61 7.14 27.27
CA ARG A 18 -6.25 6.77 26.83
C ARG A 18 -6.30 5.78 25.66
N LEU A 19 -7.24 4.85 25.70
CA LEU A 19 -7.42 3.84 24.66
C LEU A 19 -7.82 4.49 23.32
N GLY A 20 -8.78 5.42 23.33
CA GLY A 20 -9.22 6.12 22.11
C GLY A 20 -8.11 6.96 21.50
N ARG A 21 -7.34 7.70 22.31
CA ARG A 21 -6.20 8.47 21.81
C ARG A 21 -5.12 7.58 21.20
N ASN A 22 -4.79 6.45 21.83
CA ASN A 22 -3.82 5.50 21.28
C ASN A 22 -4.33 4.88 19.97
N ALA A 23 -5.60 4.52 19.87
CA ALA A 23 -6.19 4.00 18.65
C ALA A 23 -6.11 5.01 17.50
N ILE A 24 -6.47 6.28 17.76
CA ILE A 24 -6.36 7.35 16.77
C ILE A 24 -4.91 7.55 16.33
N PHE A 25 -3.97 7.62 17.28
CA PHE A 25 -2.56 7.80 16.98
C PHE A 25 -2.01 6.64 16.14
N ASN A 26 -2.31 5.40 16.50
CA ASN A 26 -1.87 4.21 15.74
C ASN A 26 -2.47 4.20 14.33
N THR A 27 -3.75 4.54 14.18
CA THR A 27 -4.39 4.64 12.86
C THR A 27 -3.75 5.72 12.00
N LEU A 28 -3.51 6.91 12.55
CA LEU A 28 -2.85 7.99 11.81
C LEU A 28 -1.42 7.64 11.44
N THR A 29 -0.66 6.98 12.32
CA THR A 29 0.70 6.51 12.04
C THR A 29 0.69 5.46 10.92
N TYR A 30 -0.22 4.49 11.00
CA TYR A 30 -0.39 3.48 9.95
C TYR A 30 -0.69 4.13 8.59
N VAL A 31 -1.67 5.03 8.54
CA VAL A 31 -2.09 5.76 7.34
C VAL A 31 -0.93 6.58 6.76
N ALA A 32 -0.19 7.29 7.62
CA ALA A 32 0.97 8.11 7.23
C ALA A 32 2.12 7.28 6.63
N ILE A 33 2.25 6.01 7.02
CA ILE A 33 3.25 5.10 6.45
C ILE A 33 2.72 4.43 5.18
N VAL A 34 1.51 3.86 5.23
CA VAL A 34 1.00 3.00 4.16
C VAL A 34 0.64 3.79 2.90
N ILE A 35 0.02 4.97 3.04
CA ILE A 35 -0.39 5.74 1.87
C ILE A 35 0.82 6.15 1.01
N PRO A 36 1.81 6.93 1.50
CA PRO A 36 2.89 7.38 0.65
C PRO A 36 3.74 6.22 0.14
N ALA A 37 3.97 5.18 0.97
CA ALA A 37 4.76 4.03 0.56
C ALA A 37 4.06 3.20 -0.53
N SER A 38 2.78 2.85 -0.37
CA SER A 38 2.06 2.03 -1.34
C SER A 38 1.78 2.78 -2.65
N VAL A 39 1.47 4.08 -2.57
CA VAL A 39 1.26 4.91 -3.76
C VAL A 39 2.58 5.11 -4.51
N GLY A 40 3.66 5.46 -3.80
CA GLY A 40 4.99 5.64 -4.39
C GLY A 40 5.53 4.36 -5.02
N LEU A 41 5.46 3.23 -4.29
CA LEU A 41 5.89 1.93 -4.83
C LEU A 41 4.99 1.49 -6.01
N GLY A 42 3.68 1.69 -5.92
CA GLY A 42 2.75 1.39 -7.01
C GLY A 42 3.09 2.16 -8.29
N LEU A 43 3.40 3.46 -8.16
CA LEU A 43 3.86 4.28 -9.27
C LEU A 43 5.19 3.80 -9.84
N LEU A 44 6.18 3.52 -8.99
CA LEU A 44 7.51 3.04 -9.42
C LEU A 44 7.40 1.72 -10.18
N VAL A 45 6.62 0.77 -9.65
CA VAL A 45 6.40 -0.52 -10.33
C VAL A 45 5.66 -0.31 -11.65
N ALA A 46 4.64 0.56 -11.70
CA ALA A 46 3.91 0.86 -12.93
C ALA A 46 4.81 1.48 -14.01
N LEU A 47 5.66 2.45 -13.64
CA LEU A 47 6.63 3.07 -14.56
C LEU A 47 7.64 2.04 -15.08
N GLY A 48 8.18 1.19 -14.21
CA GLY A 48 9.09 0.12 -14.60
C GLY A 48 8.45 -0.87 -15.58
N LEU A 49 7.25 -1.33 -15.29
CA LEU A 49 6.50 -2.26 -16.16
C LEU A 49 6.08 -1.61 -17.47
N HIS A 50 5.71 -0.33 -17.45
CA HIS A 50 5.36 0.42 -18.67
C HIS A 50 6.56 0.54 -19.59
N GLY A 51 7.75 0.87 -19.06
CA GLY A 51 8.99 0.95 -19.82
C GLY A 51 9.46 -0.39 -20.40
N LEU A 52 9.20 -1.51 -19.69
CA LEU A 52 9.58 -2.85 -20.11
C LEU A 52 8.56 -3.50 -21.08
N ALA A 53 7.35 -2.97 -21.20
CA ALA A 53 6.25 -3.60 -21.93
C ALA A 53 6.56 -3.84 -23.40
N GLY A 54 7.31 -2.93 -24.05
CA GLY A 54 7.72 -3.05 -25.43
C GLY A 54 8.81 -4.11 -25.67
N SER A 55 9.75 -4.24 -24.72
CA SER A 55 10.92 -5.13 -24.89
C SER A 55 10.67 -6.54 -24.39
N LEU A 56 9.93 -6.69 -23.26
CA LEU A 56 9.74 -7.95 -22.55
C LEU A 56 8.26 -8.19 -22.18
N PRO A 57 7.35 -8.29 -23.14
CA PRO A 57 5.90 -8.32 -22.87
C PRO A 57 5.47 -9.51 -22.01
N ARG A 58 6.08 -10.70 -22.17
CA ARG A 58 5.76 -11.87 -21.37
C ARG A 58 6.12 -11.67 -19.90
N ILE A 59 7.31 -11.16 -19.63
CA ILE A 59 7.78 -10.88 -18.26
C ILE A 59 6.90 -9.81 -17.61
N THR A 60 6.59 -8.74 -18.32
CA THR A 60 5.73 -7.65 -17.85
C THR A 60 4.34 -8.17 -17.47
N ASN A 61 3.73 -9.02 -18.29
CA ASN A 61 2.42 -9.59 -17.99
C ASN A 61 2.46 -10.56 -16.79
N THR A 62 3.52 -11.36 -16.67
CA THR A 62 3.71 -12.22 -15.50
C THR A 62 3.87 -11.39 -14.22
N LEU A 63 4.69 -10.34 -14.25
CA LEU A 63 4.87 -9.45 -13.09
C LEU A 63 3.58 -8.74 -12.71
N LYS A 64 2.78 -8.25 -13.67
CA LYS A 64 1.46 -7.68 -13.39
C LYS A 64 0.57 -8.67 -12.64
N ALA A 65 0.53 -9.92 -13.08
CA ALA A 65 -0.25 -10.98 -12.43
C ALA A 65 0.25 -11.26 -11.01
N VAL A 66 1.56 -11.36 -10.81
CA VAL A 66 2.18 -11.60 -9.49
C VAL A 66 1.89 -10.46 -8.51
N TYR A 67 2.05 -9.20 -8.94
CA TYR A 67 1.74 -8.05 -8.09
C TYR A 67 0.25 -7.90 -7.79
N PHE A 68 -0.62 -8.37 -8.67
CA PHE A 68 -2.08 -8.31 -8.47
C PHE A 68 -2.62 -9.47 -7.62
N LEU A 69 -1.87 -10.56 -7.48
CA LEU A 69 -2.30 -11.75 -6.75
C LEU A 69 -2.75 -11.47 -5.31
N PRO A 70 -2.05 -10.62 -4.51
CA PRO A 70 -2.50 -10.27 -3.17
C PRO A 70 -3.87 -9.59 -3.13
N VAL A 71 -4.20 -8.82 -4.16
CA VAL A 71 -5.49 -8.10 -4.26
C VAL A 71 -6.66 -9.06 -4.46
N ALA A 72 -6.42 -10.19 -5.14
CA ALA A 72 -7.44 -11.20 -5.40
C ALA A 72 -7.70 -12.12 -4.20
N ALA A 73 -6.82 -12.13 -3.20
CA ALA A 73 -6.97 -12.97 -2.01
C ALA A 73 -7.99 -12.37 -1.03
N THR A 74 -8.78 -13.25 -0.38
CA THR A 74 -9.68 -12.81 0.67
C THR A 74 -8.90 -12.37 1.91
N LEU A 75 -9.45 -11.41 2.67
CA LEU A 75 -8.83 -10.90 3.90
C LEU A 75 -8.48 -12.03 4.89
N VAL A 76 -9.41 -12.98 5.06
CA VAL A 76 -9.22 -14.11 6.00
C VAL A 76 -8.08 -15.03 5.54
N ALA A 77 -8.04 -15.39 4.25
CA ALA A 77 -6.95 -16.22 3.72
C ALA A 77 -5.59 -15.56 3.86
N MET A 78 -5.54 -14.25 3.63
CA MET A 78 -4.33 -13.43 3.83
C MET A 78 -3.90 -13.41 5.30
N ALA A 79 -4.85 -13.17 6.21
CA ALA A 79 -4.57 -13.12 7.65
C ALA A 79 -3.97 -14.46 8.14
N VAL A 80 -4.61 -15.58 7.81
CA VAL A 80 -4.11 -16.91 8.18
C VAL A 80 -2.71 -17.18 7.59
N SER A 81 -2.50 -16.82 6.31
CA SER A 81 -1.19 -17.00 5.67
C SER A 81 -0.10 -16.20 6.37
N TRP A 82 -0.35 -14.93 6.72
CA TRP A 82 0.61 -14.11 7.44
C TRP A 82 0.84 -14.57 8.88
N GLN A 83 -0.21 -15.03 9.60
CA GLN A 83 -0.05 -15.62 10.92
C GLN A 83 0.87 -16.85 10.88
N MET A 84 0.75 -17.70 9.86
CA MET A 84 1.65 -18.86 9.69
C MET A 84 3.07 -18.44 9.32
N LEU A 85 3.25 -17.50 8.39
CA LEU A 85 4.56 -17.02 7.96
C LEU A 85 5.34 -16.32 9.07
N LEU A 86 4.64 -15.57 9.93
CA LEU A 86 5.18 -14.78 11.03
C LEU A 86 5.14 -15.53 12.37
N HIS A 87 4.77 -16.82 12.38
CA HIS A 87 4.68 -17.60 13.61
C HIS A 87 6.03 -17.64 14.33
N PRO A 88 6.08 -17.41 15.67
CA PRO A 88 7.34 -17.26 16.40
C PRO A 88 8.30 -18.45 16.26
N SER A 89 7.79 -19.68 16.28
CA SER A 89 8.60 -20.89 16.29
C SER A 89 8.60 -21.68 14.96
N LEU A 90 7.53 -21.56 14.16
CA LEU A 90 7.36 -22.36 12.93
C LEU A 90 7.35 -21.48 11.67
N GLY A 91 7.35 -20.16 11.81
CA GLY A 91 7.24 -19.24 10.69
C GLY A 91 8.51 -19.18 9.86
N LEU A 92 8.34 -19.19 8.53
CA LEU A 92 9.46 -19.10 7.58
C LEU A 92 10.29 -17.83 7.79
N VAL A 93 9.66 -16.71 8.11
CA VAL A 93 10.35 -15.43 8.33
C VAL A 93 11.33 -15.53 9.50
N ASN A 94 10.91 -16.11 10.63
CA ASN A 94 11.76 -16.29 11.79
C ASN A 94 12.83 -17.36 11.56
N THR A 95 12.53 -18.42 10.81
CA THR A 95 13.51 -19.42 10.42
C THR A 95 14.65 -18.80 9.60
N TRP A 96 14.33 -17.93 8.64
CA TRP A 96 15.32 -17.22 7.84
C TRP A 96 16.08 -16.16 8.65
N ALA A 97 15.40 -15.41 9.52
CA ALA A 97 16.05 -14.47 10.42
C ALA A 97 17.06 -15.15 11.32
N SER A 98 16.71 -16.29 11.91
CA SER A 98 17.62 -17.09 12.76
C SER A 98 18.80 -17.66 11.98
N ALA A 99 18.59 -18.10 10.74
CA ALA A 99 19.67 -18.58 9.87
C ALA A 99 20.69 -17.47 9.52
N LEU A 100 20.24 -16.21 9.51
CA LEU A 100 21.10 -15.01 9.33
C LEU A 100 21.69 -14.48 10.65
N GLY A 101 21.43 -15.15 11.77
CA GLY A 101 21.89 -14.72 13.10
C GLY A 101 21.10 -13.55 13.70
N TRP A 102 19.91 -13.24 13.17
CA TRP A 102 19.04 -12.20 13.69
C TRP A 102 18.09 -12.76 14.75
N PRO A 103 17.73 -11.95 15.78
CA PRO A 103 16.73 -12.38 16.75
C PRO A 103 15.39 -12.62 16.06
N ALA A 104 14.65 -13.65 16.49
CA ALA A 104 13.32 -13.95 16.00
C ALA A 104 12.27 -13.15 16.80
N PRO A 105 11.80 -12.00 16.30
CA PRO A 105 10.87 -11.16 17.04
C PRO A 105 9.45 -11.71 17.00
N LEU A 106 8.63 -11.26 17.95
CA LEU A 106 7.21 -11.56 18.01
C LEU A 106 6.42 -10.56 17.15
N TRP A 107 6.51 -10.69 15.82
CA TRP A 107 6.01 -9.75 14.83
C TRP A 107 4.60 -9.20 15.07
N LEU A 108 3.67 -10.07 15.50
CA LEU A 108 2.26 -9.74 15.71
C LEU A 108 1.88 -9.53 17.19
N SER A 109 2.80 -9.83 18.12
CA SER A 109 2.52 -9.75 19.59
C SER A 109 3.34 -8.67 20.26
N ASP A 110 4.43 -8.21 19.68
CA ASP A 110 5.24 -7.12 20.20
C ASP A 110 4.57 -5.77 19.92
N ARG A 111 4.37 -4.97 20.99
CA ARG A 111 3.70 -3.67 20.89
C ARG A 111 4.41 -2.68 20.00
N ASP A 112 5.73 -2.73 19.94
CA ASP A 112 6.55 -1.80 19.18
C ASP A 112 6.67 -2.20 17.73
N LEU A 113 6.47 -3.48 17.41
CA LEU A 113 6.63 -4.02 16.07
C LEU A 113 5.31 -4.24 15.31
N VAL A 114 4.22 -4.56 16.01
CA VAL A 114 2.95 -4.96 15.39
C VAL A 114 2.43 -3.93 14.38
N LEU A 115 2.51 -2.64 14.70
CA LEU A 115 2.03 -1.57 13.83
C LEU A 115 2.82 -1.52 12.51
N TYR A 116 4.15 -1.63 12.59
CA TYR A 116 5.03 -1.63 11.41
C TYR A 116 4.88 -2.91 10.59
N THR A 117 4.70 -4.05 11.25
CA THR A 117 4.42 -5.33 10.58
C THR A 117 3.12 -5.26 9.78
N LEU A 118 2.06 -4.74 10.39
CA LEU A 118 0.78 -4.51 9.71
C LEU A 118 0.92 -3.51 8.56
N ALA A 119 1.73 -2.46 8.73
CA ALA A 119 1.99 -1.48 7.67
C ALA A 119 2.70 -2.13 6.47
N VAL A 120 3.70 -2.98 6.68
CA VAL A 120 4.39 -3.72 5.61
C VAL A 120 3.43 -4.64 4.87
N ILE A 121 2.58 -5.38 5.58
CA ILE A 121 1.55 -6.24 4.99
C ILE A 121 0.57 -5.40 4.17
N GLY A 122 0.09 -4.29 4.71
CA GLY A 122 -0.83 -3.37 4.03
C GLY A 122 -0.23 -2.74 2.78
N ILE A 123 1.04 -2.31 2.83
CA ILE A 123 1.76 -1.80 1.65
C ILE A 123 1.83 -2.87 0.57
N TRP A 124 2.30 -4.07 0.91
CA TRP A 124 2.44 -5.18 -0.04
C TRP A 124 1.10 -5.52 -0.71
N GLN A 125 0.01 -5.57 0.05
CA GLN A 125 -1.34 -5.83 -0.47
C GLN A 125 -1.83 -4.73 -1.42
N THR A 126 -1.52 -3.46 -1.11
CA THR A 126 -2.08 -2.31 -1.81
C THR A 126 -1.26 -1.90 -3.04
N VAL A 127 0.05 -2.18 -3.06
CA VAL A 127 0.95 -1.84 -4.19
C VAL A 127 0.45 -2.38 -5.51
N GLY A 128 -0.02 -3.64 -5.56
CA GLY A 128 -0.53 -4.26 -6.79
C GLY A 128 -1.77 -3.55 -7.36
N TYR A 129 -2.68 -3.14 -6.48
CA TYR A 129 -3.86 -2.36 -6.88
C TYR A 129 -3.47 -0.98 -7.42
N ASN A 130 -2.63 -0.25 -6.71
CA ASN A 130 -2.15 1.06 -7.11
C ASN A 130 -1.36 1.00 -8.44
N MET A 131 -0.53 -0.02 -8.62
CA MET A 131 0.19 -0.29 -9.86
C MET A 131 -0.77 -0.40 -11.07
N VAL A 132 -1.87 -1.15 -10.93
CA VAL A 132 -2.83 -1.31 -12.03
C VAL A 132 -3.50 0.02 -12.39
N LEU A 133 -3.88 0.82 -11.39
CA LEU A 133 -4.46 2.14 -11.61
C LEU A 133 -3.47 3.09 -12.31
N PHE A 134 -2.21 3.09 -11.89
CA PHE A 134 -1.17 3.89 -12.55
C PHE A 134 -0.86 3.40 -13.96
N LEU A 135 -0.87 2.09 -14.22
CA LEU A 135 -0.72 1.56 -15.57
C LEU A 135 -1.85 2.01 -16.49
N ALA A 136 -3.09 2.04 -15.99
CA ALA A 136 -4.23 2.58 -16.75
C ALA A 136 -4.05 4.08 -17.04
N GLY A 137 -3.59 4.86 -16.04
CA GLY A 137 -3.28 6.28 -16.23
C GLY A 137 -2.16 6.51 -17.25
N LEU A 138 -1.08 5.72 -17.19
CA LEU A 138 0.02 5.79 -18.14
C LEU A 138 -0.43 5.46 -19.57
N ALA A 139 -1.29 4.46 -19.73
CA ALA A 139 -1.84 4.06 -21.04
C ALA A 139 -2.77 5.11 -21.65
N ALA A 140 -3.35 5.99 -20.85
CA ALA A 140 -4.22 7.07 -21.31
C ALA A 140 -3.45 8.30 -21.81
N ILE A 141 -2.14 8.39 -21.57
CA ILE A 141 -1.31 9.50 -22.07
C ILE A 141 -1.09 9.34 -23.57
N GLN A 142 -1.45 10.37 -24.33
CA GLN A 142 -1.29 10.34 -25.78
C GLN A 142 0.20 10.36 -26.18
N PRO A 143 0.67 9.46 -27.08
CA PRO A 143 2.06 9.43 -27.53
C PRO A 143 2.55 10.75 -28.12
N SER A 144 1.69 11.48 -28.81
CA SER A 144 2.02 12.78 -29.43
C SER A 144 2.51 13.83 -28.40
N LEU A 145 2.15 13.71 -27.12
CA LEU A 145 2.67 14.60 -26.09
C LEU A 145 4.16 14.34 -25.81
N TYR A 146 4.60 13.11 -25.92
CA TYR A 146 6.02 12.76 -25.79
C TYR A 146 6.81 13.21 -27.01
N ASP A 147 6.22 13.09 -28.23
CA ASP A 147 6.83 13.57 -29.46
C ASP A 147 7.00 15.09 -29.44
N ALA A 148 5.98 15.82 -28.99
CA ALA A 148 6.06 17.27 -28.83
C ALA A 148 7.13 17.68 -27.81
N ALA A 149 7.17 17.01 -26.66
CA ALA A 149 8.18 17.28 -25.62
C ALA A 149 9.61 16.99 -26.13
N GLU A 150 9.79 16.01 -27.01
CA GLU A 150 11.08 15.72 -27.63
C GLU A 150 11.55 16.86 -28.54
N VAL A 151 10.65 17.43 -29.34
CA VAL A 151 10.94 18.63 -30.16
C VAL A 151 11.31 19.82 -29.28
N ASP A 152 10.69 19.95 -28.12
CA ASP A 152 10.97 21.01 -27.11
C ASP A 152 12.25 20.72 -26.28
N GLY A 153 13.02 19.67 -26.61
CA GLY A 153 14.32 19.36 -25.99
C GLY A 153 14.25 18.36 -24.84
N ALA A 154 13.11 17.75 -24.54
CA ALA A 154 12.98 16.70 -23.52
C ALA A 154 13.47 15.34 -24.06
N THR A 155 14.76 15.20 -24.28
CA THR A 155 15.35 13.98 -24.88
C THR A 155 15.58 12.84 -23.89
N GLY A 156 15.59 13.13 -22.58
CA GLY A 156 15.84 12.14 -21.50
C GLY A 156 14.58 11.63 -20.84
N GLY A 157 14.59 10.39 -20.34
CA GLY A 157 13.46 9.79 -19.61
C GLY A 157 13.05 10.60 -18.36
N TRP A 158 13.99 11.23 -17.67
CA TRP A 158 13.73 12.08 -16.50
C TRP A 158 13.02 13.38 -16.88
N SER A 159 13.45 14.05 -17.96
CA SER A 159 12.79 15.27 -18.45
C SER A 159 11.38 14.96 -18.96
N ARG A 160 11.20 13.87 -19.72
CA ARG A 160 9.87 13.41 -20.18
C ARG A 160 8.96 13.07 -19.00
N PHE A 161 9.50 12.47 -17.93
CA PHE A 161 8.71 12.17 -16.74
C PHE A 161 8.16 13.46 -16.11
N TRP A 162 8.98 14.47 -15.87
CA TRP A 162 8.53 15.70 -15.21
C TRP A 162 7.70 16.63 -16.10
N LEU A 163 7.96 16.66 -17.41
CA LEU A 163 7.26 17.55 -18.33
C LEU A 163 5.95 16.97 -18.84
N VAL A 164 5.85 15.65 -18.99
CA VAL A 164 4.67 15.00 -19.58
C VAL A 164 4.03 14.01 -18.59
N THR A 165 4.76 12.98 -18.17
CA THR A 165 4.19 11.85 -17.45
C THR A 165 3.58 12.27 -16.11
N TRP A 166 4.33 12.98 -15.28
CA TRP A 166 3.89 13.38 -13.94
C TRP A 166 2.68 14.35 -13.98
N PRO A 167 2.67 15.42 -14.78
CA PRO A 167 1.48 16.28 -14.90
C PRO A 167 0.26 15.54 -15.42
N MET A 168 0.41 14.67 -16.41
CA MET A 168 -0.68 13.90 -16.99
C MET A 168 -1.23 12.84 -16.04
N LEU A 169 -0.40 12.32 -15.14
CA LEU A 169 -0.83 11.39 -14.07
C LEU A 169 -1.53 12.09 -12.89
N GLY A 170 -1.58 13.41 -12.87
CA GLY A 170 -2.17 14.17 -11.76
C GLY A 170 -3.56 13.66 -11.33
N PRO A 171 -4.55 13.57 -12.24
CA PRO A 171 -5.88 13.07 -11.92
C PRO A 171 -5.87 11.61 -11.41
N THR A 172 -5.05 10.75 -12.04
CA THR A 172 -4.89 9.36 -11.60
C THR A 172 -4.27 9.29 -10.22
N THR A 173 -3.24 10.09 -9.95
CA THR A 173 -2.58 10.14 -8.64
C THR A 173 -3.55 10.59 -7.54
N LEU A 174 -4.37 11.61 -7.80
CA LEU A 174 -5.40 12.04 -6.86
C LEU A 174 -6.41 10.93 -6.60
N PHE A 175 -6.89 10.26 -7.63
CA PHE A 175 -7.81 9.12 -7.48
C PHE A 175 -7.19 7.99 -6.65
N VAL A 176 -5.95 7.59 -6.96
CA VAL A 176 -5.21 6.56 -6.23
C VAL A 176 -5.05 6.96 -4.76
N LEU A 177 -4.68 8.20 -4.47
CA LEU A 177 -4.54 8.72 -3.11
C LEU A 177 -5.86 8.61 -2.33
N VAL A 178 -6.98 9.05 -2.92
CA VAL A 178 -8.29 9.02 -2.25
C VAL A 178 -8.72 7.58 -1.96
N VAL A 179 -8.61 6.68 -2.94
CA VAL A 179 -9.00 5.27 -2.76
C VAL A 179 -8.10 4.57 -1.75
N THR A 180 -6.79 4.79 -1.85
CA THR A 180 -5.81 4.22 -0.90
C THR A 180 -6.06 4.74 0.52
N ALA A 181 -6.34 6.03 0.67
CA ALA A 181 -6.69 6.62 1.97
C ALA A 181 -7.97 5.99 2.55
N ALA A 182 -9.04 5.90 1.76
CA ALA A 182 -10.28 5.28 2.20
C ALA A 182 -10.08 3.83 2.67
N ASN A 183 -9.23 3.05 1.97
CA ASN A 183 -8.91 1.68 2.36
C ASN A 183 -7.99 1.62 3.59
N ALA A 184 -7.00 2.51 3.70
CA ALA A 184 -6.10 2.55 4.84
C ALA A 184 -6.80 2.88 6.16
N PHE A 185 -7.84 3.71 6.14
CA PHE A 185 -8.67 3.98 7.33
C PHE A 185 -9.53 2.79 7.76
N ARG A 186 -9.72 1.78 6.90
CA ARG A 186 -10.38 0.52 7.25
C ARG A 186 -9.46 -0.52 7.89
N VAL A 187 -8.28 -0.13 8.30
CA VAL A 187 -7.27 -1.02 8.91
C VAL A 187 -7.80 -1.84 10.08
N PHE A 188 -8.84 -1.36 10.76
CA PHE A 188 -9.49 -2.11 11.86
C PHE A 188 -9.92 -3.52 11.43
N GLU A 189 -10.44 -3.71 10.22
CA GLU A 189 -10.82 -5.03 9.71
C GLU A 189 -9.61 -5.97 9.62
N THR A 190 -8.46 -5.45 9.21
CA THR A 190 -7.20 -6.20 9.11
C THR A 190 -6.64 -6.54 10.50
N VAL A 191 -6.66 -5.58 11.43
CA VAL A 191 -6.21 -5.78 12.82
C VAL A 191 -7.07 -6.82 13.52
N ALA A 192 -8.41 -6.70 13.45
CA ALA A 192 -9.34 -7.62 14.09
C ALA A 192 -9.27 -9.06 13.54
N THR A 193 -8.68 -9.24 12.37
CA THR A 193 -8.54 -10.58 11.73
C THR A 193 -7.15 -11.18 11.98
N LEU A 194 -6.11 -10.35 12.19
CA LEU A 194 -4.72 -10.78 12.38
C LEU A 194 -4.30 -10.92 13.84
N THR A 195 -4.96 -10.22 14.75
CA THR A 195 -4.69 -10.21 16.21
C THR A 195 -5.88 -10.74 17.00
#